data_a96e08e2d66f52b6a3ad2ffb1920fa83
#
_entry.id   a96e08e2d66f52b6a3ad2ffb1920fa83
#
_cell.length_a   1.000
_cell.length_b   1.000
_cell.length_c   1.000
_cell.angle_alpha   90.00
_cell.angle_beta   90.00
_cell.angle_gamma   90.00
#
_symmetry.space_group_name_H-M   'P 1'
#
loop_
_entity.id
_entity.type
_entity.pdbx_description
1 polymer ?
#
loop_
_entity_poly.entity_id
_entity_poly.type
_entity_poly.pdbx_seq_one_letter_code
_entity_poly.pdbx_strand_id
1 'polypeptide(L)'
;MLIATAVLMLGLLTDASGTATSPILPVAPAAHPWAGPDWTVALDRIKSDHFHSAHPDAVRQAGIRKIRAIQDPTAFQPMIECFHDARDDVREAMLHHFTEQGPEGQAALVWTAIHSRDPSLQYEASLRLQSPAGAEVLQVLDTSLRHANQAIVANAAKLVNLLDVTDAIPLLINTQIVLVEGNQTESFAGGGLISSGRKFAYVSGLIPVFGVGTVAYQPVVSTVNEGFAVAAGSGDRLVCRAEVHRALVLLSTRASGMDTTSLGYDVARWHEWHRTTYLPLKEARRREALRQESIRKRADQLRQQTSPAPPSSP
;
A
#
# COMPACT_ATOMS: atom_id res chain seq x y z
N MET A 1 -23.68 47.21 36.19
CA MET A 1 -23.17 45.92 35.65
C MET A 1 -24.14 45.46 34.61
N LEU A 2 -23.85 45.77 33.35
CA LEU A 2 -24.71 45.41 32.21
C LEU A 2 -24.08 44.21 31.52
N ILE A 3 -24.83 43.10 31.46
CA ILE A 3 -24.45 41.90 30.71
C ILE A 3 -25.10 42.04 29.33
N ALA A 4 -24.28 42.18 28.30
CA ALA A 4 -24.71 42.24 26.91
C ALA A 4 -24.84 40.81 26.35
N THR A 5 -26.09 40.40 26.05
CA THR A 5 -26.41 39.13 25.40
C THR A 5 -26.35 39.34 23.88
N ALA A 6 -25.34 38.76 23.21
CA ALA A 6 -25.29 38.74 21.74
C ALA A 6 -26.13 37.55 21.23
N VAL A 7 -27.26 37.87 20.60
CA VAL A 7 -28.07 36.88 19.86
C VAL A 7 -27.49 36.72 18.47
N LEU A 8 -26.93 35.57 18.19
CA LEU A 8 -26.49 35.17 16.85
C LEU A 8 -27.67 34.61 16.08
N MET A 9 -28.21 35.40 15.14
CA MET A 9 -29.22 34.94 14.18
C MET A 9 -28.56 34.04 13.14
N LEU A 10 -28.78 32.72 13.25
CA LEU A 10 -28.40 31.75 12.23
C LEU A 10 -29.49 31.74 11.16
N GLY A 11 -29.19 32.38 10.01
CA GLY A 11 -30.08 32.31 8.82
C GLY A 11 -30.02 30.90 8.21
N LEU A 12 -31.11 30.15 8.35
CA LEU A 12 -31.33 28.93 7.61
C LEU A 12 -31.66 29.28 6.14
N LEU A 13 -30.67 29.21 5.26
CA LEU A 13 -30.89 29.10 3.82
C LEU A 13 -30.93 27.58 3.51
N THR A 14 -32.15 27.07 3.38
CA THR A 14 -32.43 25.75 2.81
C THR A 14 -32.36 25.85 1.30
N ASP A 15 -31.16 25.55 0.73
CA ASP A 15 -31.03 25.20 -0.68
C ASP A 15 -31.18 23.69 -0.83
N ALA A 16 -32.35 23.31 -1.39
CA ALA A 16 -32.71 21.93 -1.69
C ALA A 16 -32.16 21.54 -3.05
N SER A 17 -30.86 21.26 -3.11
CA SER A 17 -30.18 20.45 -4.15
C SER A 17 -28.73 20.18 -3.72
N GLY A 18 -28.56 19.60 -2.53
CA GLY A 18 -27.25 19.31 -1.95
C GLY A 18 -26.76 17.94 -2.38
N THR A 19 -26.02 17.87 -3.46
CA THR A 19 -24.97 16.86 -3.57
C THR A 19 -23.96 17.18 -2.46
N ALA A 20 -23.99 16.39 -1.39
CA ALA A 20 -23.05 16.49 -0.29
C ALA A 20 -21.64 16.13 -0.83
N THR A 21 -20.91 17.14 -1.27
CA THR A 21 -19.51 17.02 -1.59
C THR A 21 -18.77 16.84 -0.27
N SER A 22 -18.37 15.60 0.04
CA SER A 22 -17.51 15.33 1.19
C SER A 22 -16.24 16.16 1.06
N PRO A 23 -15.82 16.92 2.10
CA PRO A 23 -14.62 17.73 2.02
C PRO A 23 -13.40 16.84 1.80
N ILE A 24 -12.67 17.06 0.70
CA ILE A 24 -11.35 16.46 0.47
C ILE A 24 -10.42 17.16 1.45
N LEU A 25 -10.06 16.46 2.52
CA LEU A 25 -9.13 16.99 3.52
C LEU A 25 -7.73 17.16 2.92
N PRO A 26 -7.02 18.26 3.22
CA PRO A 26 -5.63 18.42 2.82
C PRO A 26 -4.79 17.28 3.43
N VAL A 27 -3.94 16.67 2.60
CA VAL A 27 -3.03 15.60 3.04
C VAL A 27 -1.93 16.25 3.89
N ALA A 28 -2.06 16.15 5.22
CA ALA A 28 -0.96 16.49 6.11
C ALA A 28 0.23 15.53 5.85
N PRO A 29 1.49 16.01 5.91
CA PRO A 29 2.63 15.13 5.82
C PRO A 29 2.54 14.09 6.95
N ALA A 30 2.47 12.82 6.57
CA ALA A 30 2.39 11.73 7.54
C ALA A 30 3.67 11.71 8.39
N ALA A 31 3.52 11.65 9.70
CA ALA A 31 4.63 11.44 10.61
C ALA A 31 5.34 10.12 10.26
N HIS A 32 6.67 10.15 10.28
CA HIS A 32 7.49 8.98 9.96
C HIS A 32 7.23 7.87 10.97
N PRO A 33 6.93 6.62 10.54
CA PRO A 33 6.54 5.54 11.45
C PRO A 33 7.65 5.11 12.43
N TRP A 34 8.92 5.48 12.16
CA TRP A 34 10.08 5.06 12.96
C TRP A 34 10.87 6.25 13.53
N ALA A 35 10.20 7.25 14.11
CA ALA A 35 10.89 8.31 14.84
C ALA A 35 11.53 7.72 16.12
N GLY A 36 12.86 7.67 16.19
CA GLY A 36 13.61 7.05 17.28
C GLY A 36 15.00 7.70 17.45
N PRO A 37 15.89 7.06 18.26
CA PRO A 37 17.28 7.52 18.39
C PRO A 37 17.98 7.62 17.04
N ASP A 38 18.93 8.55 16.94
CA ASP A 38 19.72 8.69 15.71
C ASP A 38 20.71 7.51 15.57
N TRP A 39 20.31 6.53 14.79
CA TRP A 39 21.13 5.38 14.43
C TRP A 39 22.19 5.67 13.37
N THR A 40 22.15 6.82 12.72
CA THR A 40 22.99 7.15 11.55
C THR A 40 24.45 7.01 11.89
N VAL A 41 24.91 7.62 12.99
CA VAL A 41 26.33 7.58 13.40
C VAL A 41 26.80 6.16 13.72
N ALA A 42 25.96 5.35 14.38
CA ALA A 42 26.30 3.97 14.72
C ALA A 42 26.42 3.08 13.47
N LEU A 43 25.50 3.23 12.51
CA LEU A 43 25.48 2.49 11.26
C LEU A 43 26.60 2.91 10.32
N ASP A 44 26.90 4.21 10.21
CA ASP A 44 28.04 4.73 9.44
C ASP A 44 29.37 4.18 9.99
N ARG A 45 29.49 4.09 11.30
CA ARG A 45 30.66 3.45 11.92
C ARG A 45 30.76 1.96 11.56
N ILE A 46 29.65 1.21 11.61
CA ILE A 46 29.63 -0.19 11.17
C ILE A 46 30.03 -0.28 9.70
N LYS A 47 29.52 0.61 8.84
CA LYS A 47 29.82 0.66 7.41
C LYS A 47 31.30 0.90 7.16
N SER A 48 31.88 1.92 7.82
CA SER A 48 33.31 2.26 7.66
C SER A 48 34.24 1.19 8.19
N ASP A 49 33.94 0.60 9.37
CA ASP A 49 34.81 -0.37 10.02
C ASP A 49 34.80 -1.76 9.36
N HIS A 50 33.72 -2.09 8.62
CA HIS A 50 33.50 -3.47 8.17
C HIS A 50 33.26 -3.65 6.67
N PHE A 51 32.77 -2.63 5.96
CA PHE A 51 32.31 -2.81 4.57
C PHE A 51 33.11 -2.04 3.53
N HIS A 52 34.29 -1.53 3.91
CA HIS A 52 35.21 -0.97 2.93
C HIS A 52 35.72 -2.06 1.98
N SER A 53 35.89 -1.71 0.70
CA SER A 53 36.28 -2.68 -0.36
C SER A 53 37.55 -3.43 -0.10
N ALA A 54 38.47 -2.86 0.67
CA ALA A 54 39.75 -3.45 1.02
C ALA A 54 39.70 -4.46 2.21
N HIS A 55 38.56 -4.54 2.91
CA HIS A 55 38.46 -5.40 4.08
C HIS A 55 38.38 -6.90 3.70
N PRO A 56 39.07 -7.78 4.45
CA PRO A 56 38.97 -9.22 4.31
C PRO A 56 37.53 -9.70 4.59
N ASP A 57 37.14 -10.83 4.02
CA ASP A 57 35.81 -11.44 4.20
C ASP A 57 35.47 -11.66 5.68
N ALA A 58 36.43 -12.03 6.51
CA ALA A 58 36.20 -12.22 7.95
C ALA A 58 35.73 -10.93 8.65
N VAL A 59 36.28 -9.77 8.26
CA VAL A 59 35.89 -8.45 8.79
C VAL A 59 34.47 -8.09 8.32
N ARG A 60 34.16 -8.36 7.06
CA ARG A 60 32.84 -8.15 6.49
C ARG A 60 31.77 -9.02 7.17
N GLN A 61 32.08 -10.30 7.40
CA GLN A 61 31.20 -11.21 8.13
C GLN A 61 30.96 -10.75 9.59
N ALA A 62 31.97 -10.13 10.21
CA ALA A 62 31.80 -9.52 11.53
C ALA A 62 30.83 -8.33 11.47
N GLY A 63 30.90 -7.49 10.43
CA GLY A 63 29.93 -6.40 10.18
C GLY A 63 28.50 -6.91 9.97
N ILE A 64 28.33 -7.96 9.15
CA ILE A 64 27.03 -8.60 8.93
C ILE A 64 26.42 -9.08 10.26
N ARG A 65 27.24 -9.72 11.12
CA ARG A 65 26.73 -10.13 12.45
C ARG A 65 26.30 -8.94 13.31
N LYS A 66 27.00 -7.79 13.23
CA LYS A 66 26.59 -6.57 13.94
C LYS A 66 25.26 -6.02 13.42
N ILE A 67 25.04 -5.99 12.10
CA ILE A 67 23.75 -5.59 11.51
C ILE A 67 22.65 -6.50 12.03
N ARG A 68 22.83 -7.81 11.99
CA ARG A 68 21.83 -8.80 12.44
C ARG A 68 21.59 -8.79 13.95
N ALA A 69 22.47 -8.21 14.74
CA ALA A 69 22.28 -8.05 16.18
C ALA A 69 21.38 -6.84 16.56
N ILE A 70 21.09 -5.94 15.62
CA ILE A 70 20.27 -4.76 15.85
C ILE A 70 18.80 -5.19 15.80
N GLN A 71 18.13 -5.21 16.94
CA GLN A 71 16.71 -5.61 17.06
C GLN A 71 15.77 -4.41 17.19
N ASP A 72 16.30 -3.20 17.31
CA ASP A 72 15.50 -1.98 17.45
C ASP A 72 14.88 -1.59 16.10
N PRO A 73 13.52 -1.61 15.96
CA PRO A 73 12.86 -1.25 14.70
C PRO A 73 13.15 0.18 14.23
N THR A 74 13.49 1.09 15.15
CA THR A 74 13.84 2.48 14.79
C THR A 74 15.13 2.58 13.99
N ALA A 75 15.97 1.54 14.01
CA ALA A 75 17.19 1.44 13.22
C ALA A 75 16.94 1.01 11.77
N PHE A 76 15.79 0.41 11.43
CA PHE A 76 15.60 -0.27 10.15
C PHE A 76 15.62 0.69 8.97
N GLN A 77 14.99 1.86 9.06
CA GLN A 77 15.06 2.85 8.00
C GLN A 77 16.45 3.45 7.85
N PRO A 78 17.13 3.96 8.89
CA PRO A 78 18.53 4.34 8.79
C PRO A 78 19.44 3.24 8.22
N MET A 79 19.15 1.97 8.53
CA MET A 79 19.88 0.82 7.98
C MET A 79 19.68 0.70 6.47
N ILE A 80 18.45 0.83 5.96
CA ILE A 80 18.16 0.83 4.53
C ILE A 80 18.90 1.98 3.84
N GLU A 81 18.86 3.18 4.42
CA GLU A 81 19.52 4.36 3.86
C GLU A 81 21.04 4.24 3.87
N CYS A 82 21.61 3.64 4.91
CA CYS A 82 23.06 3.45 5.03
C CYS A 82 23.60 2.37 4.08
N PHE A 83 22.88 1.25 3.89
CA PHE A 83 23.39 0.08 3.18
C PHE A 83 22.77 -0.16 1.80
N HIS A 84 21.95 0.76 1.26
CA HIS A 84 21.32 0.60 -0.07
C HIS A 84 22.35 0.44 -1.20
N ASP A 85 23.53 1.02 -1.09
CA ASP A 85 24.64 0.99 -2.03
C ASP A 85 25.73 -0.03 -1.66
N ALA A 86 25.51 -0.83 -0.60
CA ALA A 86 26.46 -1.84 -0.18
C ALA A 86 26.51 -3.01 -1.17
N ARG A 87 27.52 -3.87 -1.00
CA ARG A 87 27.64 -5.11 -1.78
C ARG A 87 26.42 -6.02 -1.58
N ASP A 88 26.17 -6.88 -2.55
CA ASP A 88 25.01 -7.78 -2.58
C ASP A 88 24.89 -8.64 -1.31
N ASP A 89 26.01 -9.18 -0.81
CA ASP A 89 26.05 -10.01 0.40
C ASP A 89 25.59 -9.24 1.67
N VAL A 90 25.90 -7.96 1.74
CA VAL A 90 25.46 -7.07 2.86
C VAL A 90 23.99 -6.72 2.72
N ARG A 91 23.55 -6.37 1.50
CA ARG A 91 22.14 -6.07 1.19
C ARG A 91 21.25 -7.28 1.45
N GLU A 92 21.68 -8.46 1.00
CA GLU A 92 20.98 -9.72 1.25
C GLU A 92 20.88 -10.02 2.74
N ALA A 93 21.98 -9.85 3.49
CA ALA A 93 21.97 -10.05 4.94
C ALA A 93 21.04 -9.09 5.67
N MET A 94 20.95 -7.83 5.23
CA MET A 94 20.00 -6.83 5.76
C MET A 94 18.55 -7.23 5.47
N LEU A 95 18.22 -7.60 4.23
CA LEU A 95 16.87 -8.03 3.88
C LEU A 95 16.46 -9.32 4.60
N HIS A 96 17.39 -10.26 4.75
CA HIS A 96 17.18 -11.48 5.52
C HIS A 96 16.92 -11.17 6.99
N HIS A 97 17.68 -10.25 7.56
CA HIS A 97 17.47 -9.79 8.93
C HIS A 97 16.05 -9.25 9.12
N PHE A 98 15.57 -8.39 8.21
CA PHE A 98 14.19 -7.89 8.28
C PHE A 98 13.14 -9.02 8.20
N THR A 99 13.39 -10.08 7.43
CA THR A 99 12.49 -11.24 7.36
C THR A 99 12.34 -11.92 8.74
N GLU A 100 13.40 -11.90 9.56
CA GLU A 100 13.44 -12.52 10.88
C GLU A 100 12.82 -11.62 11.99
N GLN A 101 12.59 -10.31 11.73
CA GLN A 101 12.11 -9.34 12.72
C GLN A 101 10.57 -9.23 12.82
N GLY A 102 9.84 -10.18 12.25
CA GLY A 102 8.39 -10.21 12.37
C GLY A 102 7.68 -9.04 11.69
N PRO A 103 6.61 -8.45 12.32
CA PRO A 103 5.79 -7.40 11.70
C PRO A 103 6.58 -6.14 11.34
N GLU A 104 7.45 -5.66 12.21
CA GLU A 104 8.29 -4.48 11.99
C GLU A 104 9.28 -4.71 10.85
N GLY A 105 9.86 -5.90 10.76
CA GLY A 105 10.73 -6.29 9.66
C GLY A 105 9.98 -6.39 8.34
N GLN A 106 8.73 -6.87 8.35
CA GLN A 106 7.87 -6.85 7.16
C GLN A 106 7.56 -5.40 6.71
N ALA A 107 7.33 -4.49 7.67
CA ALA A 107 7.18 -3.07 7.36
C ALA A 107 8.44 -2.46 6.75
N ALA A 108 9.64 -2.83 7.24
CA ALA A 108 10.91 -2.40 6.67
C ALA A 108 11.13 -2.94 5.24
N LEU A 109 10.74 -4.19 4.97
CA LEU A 109 10.76 -4.76 3.61
C LEU A 109 9.81 -4.02 2.67
N VAL A 110 8.59 -3.71 3.12
CA VAL A 110 7.62 -2.91 2.34
C VAL A 110 8.18 -1.51 2.06
N TRP A 111 8.76 -0.86 3.07
CA TRP A 111 9.41 0.43 2.88
C TRP A 111 10.52 0.35 1.84
N THR A 112 11.40 -0.65 1.93
CA THR A 112 12.48 -0.87 0.95
C THR A 112 11.93 -1.08 -0.46
N ALA A 113 10.91 -1.91 -0.62
CA ALA A 113 10.29 -2.20 -1.91
C ALA A 113 9.64 -0.96 -2.55
N ILE A 114 9.21 0.00 -1.76
CA ILE A 114 8.53 1.21 -2.24
C ILE A 114 9.53 2.36 -2.45
N HIS A 115 10.44 2.60 -1.50
CA HIS A 115 11.24 3.82 -1.42
C HIS A 115 12.67 3.67 -1.96
N SER A 116 13.20 2.45 -2.11
CA SER A 116 14.53 2.25 -2.69
C SER A 116 14.62 2.86 -4.09
N ARG A 117 15.77 3.44 -4.43
CA ARG A 117 16.08 3.91 -5.78
C ARG A 117 16.66 2.81 -6.65
N ASP A 118 17.12 1.72 -6.06
CA ASP A 118 17.65 0.54 -6.74
C ASP A 118 16.51 -0.45 -7.04
N PRO A 119 16.17 -0.67 -8.33
CA PRO A 119 15.13 -1.61 -8.73
C PRO A 119 15.41 -3.05 -8.30
N SER A 120 16.68 -3.45 -8.22
CA SER A 120 17.08 -4.78 -7.76
C SER A 120 16.72 -4.96 -6.29
N LEU A 121 17.08 -3.97 -5.45
CA LEU A 121 16.76 -3.99 -4.03
C LEU A 121 15.24 -3.93 -3.78
N GLN A 122 14.49 -3.15 -4.58
CA GLN A 122 13.01 -3.15 -4.55
C GLN A 122 12.44 -4.55 -4.80
N TYR A 123 12.93 -5.18 -5.87
CA TYR A 123 12.47 -6.52 -6.25
C TYR A 123 12.82 -7.57 -5.19
N GLU A 124 14.06 -7.60 -4.73
CA GLU A 124 14.52 -8.52 -3.69
C GLU A 124 13.75 -8.36 -2.37
N ALA A 125 13.46 -7.13 -1.95
CA ALA A 125 12.62 -6.87 -0.79
C ALA A 125 11.19 -7.40 -1.00
N SER A 126 10.60 -7.15 -2.19
CA SER A 126 9.25 -7.60 -2.51
C SER A 126 9.09 -9.12 -2.48
N LEU A 127 10.12 -9.87 -2.87
CA LEU A 127 10.11 -11.34 -2.84
C LEU A 127 10.09 -11.94 -1.42
N ARG A 128 10.51 -11.17 -0.41
CA ARG A 128 10.58 -11.61 0.99
C ARG A 128 9.34 -11.25 1.81
N LEU A 129 8.40 -10.55 1.19
CA LEU A 129 7.16 -10.15 1.85
C LEU A 129 6.23 -11.33 2.07
N GLN A 130 5.57 -11.33 3.22
CA GLN A 130 4.63 -12.37 3.63
C GLN A 130 3.19 -11.86 3.58
N SER A 131 2.27 -12.74 3.25
CA SER A 131 0.84 -12.49 3.31
C SER A 131 0.23 -13.34 4.46
N PRO A 132 -0.75 -12.85 5.20
CA PRO A 132 -1.42 -11.54 5.08
C PRO A 132 -0.59 -10.38 5.65
N ALA A 133 -0.84 -9.17 5.12
CA ALA A 133 -0.18 -7.95 5.60
C ALA A 133 -0.64 -7.58 7.01
N GLY A 134 0.31 -7.29 7.90
CA GLY A 134 0.05 -6.81 9.25
C GLY A 134 -0.31 -5.32 9.31
N ALA A 135 -0.63 -4.82 10.50
CA ALA A 135 -0.99 -3.42 10.74
C ALA A 135 0.18 -2.47 10.40
N GLU A 136 1.41 -2.86 10.70
CA GLU A 136 2.63 -2.12 10.45
C GLU A 136 2.85 -1.93 8.94
N VAL A 137 2.59 -2.96 8.15
CA VAL A 137 2.62 -2.91 6.68
C VAL A 137 1.57 -1.94 6.15
N LEU A 138 0.33 -1.98 6.68
CA LEU A 138 -0.73 -1.05 6.29
C LEU A 138 -0.37 0.41 6.61
N GLN A 139 0.30 0.67 7.72
CA GLN A 139 0.77 2.01 8.09
C GLN A 139 1.81 2.54 7.09
N VAL A 140 2.77 1.70 6.68
CA VAL A 140 3.76 2.08 5.64
C VAL A 140 3.08 2.35 4.31
N LEU A 141 2.11 1.51 3.92
CA LEU A 141 1.35 1.70 2.69
C LEU A 141 0.53 3.00 2.72
N ASP A 142 -0.14 3.33 3.84
CA ASP A 142 -0.89 4.59 3.98
C ASP A 142 0.03 5.81 3.83
N THR A 143 1.17 5.80 4.54
CA THR A 143 2.19 6.86 4.44
C THR A 143 2.70 7.01 3.01
N SER A 144 3.01 5.90 2.34
CA SER A 144 3.57 5.90 0.98
C SER A 144 2.54 6.30 -0.06
N LEU A 145 1.27 5.89 0.07
CA LEU A 145 0.18 6.29 -0.83
C LEU A 145 -0.16 7.78 -0.72
N ARG A 146 0.12 8.43 0.42
CA ARG A 146 -0.06 9.87 0.63
C ARG A 146 1.17 10.70 0.26
N HIS A 147 2.26 10.06 -0.14
CA HIS A 147 3.51 10.74 -0.42
C HIS A 147 3.39 11.72 -1.61
N ALA A 148 4.17 12.83 -1.56
CA ALA A 148 4.17 13.83 -2.64
C ALA A 148 4.81 13.30 -3.94
N ASN A 149 5.78 12.40 -3.84
CA ASN A 149 6.46 11.80 -4.99
C ASN A 149 5.59 10.71 -5.64
N GLN A 150 5.15 10.96 -6.88
CA GLN A 150 4.29 10.05 -7.62
C GLN A 150 4.91 8.67 -7.90
N ALA A 151 6.24 8.56 -8.00
CA ALA A 151 6.90 7.27 -8.18
C ALA A 151 6.74 6.38 -6.92
N ILE A 152 6.86 6.97 -5.73
CA ILE A 152 6.63 6.28 -4.45
C ILE A 152 5.17 5.81 -4.36
N VAL A 153 4.23 6.69 -4.69
CA VAL A 153 2.79 6.36 -4.71
C VAL A 153 2.49 5.22 -5.69
N ALA A 154 3.07 5.27 -6.90
CA ALA A 154 2.89 4.23 -7.89
C ALA A 154 3.47 2.87 -7.44
N ASN A 155 4.65 2.88 -6.82
CA ASN A 155 5.24 1.66 -6.26
C ASN A 155 4.41 1.09 -5.12
N ALA A 156 3.90 1.93 -4.21
CA ALA A 156 3.00 1.52 -3.15
C ALA A 156 1.72 0.88 -3.69
N ALA A 157 1.08 1.51 -4.67
CA ALA A 157 -0.13 1.00 -5.31
C ALA A 157 0.11 -0.35 -6.01
N LYS A 158 1.25 -0.51 -6.73
CA LYS A 158 1.67 -1.78 -7.33
C LYS A 158 1.87 -2.86 -6.28
N LEU A 159 2.53 -2.52 -5.17
CA LEU A 159 2.81 -3.47 -4.09
C LEU A 159 1.53 -3.94 -3.39
N VAL A 160 0.58 -3.04 -3.12
CA VAL A 160 -0.75 -3.40 -2.59
C VAL A 160 -1.43 -4.44 -3.47
N ASN A 161 -1.35 -4.26 -4.78
CA ASN A 161 -1.96 -5.18 -5.74
C ASN A 161 -1.20 -6.51 -5.85
N LEU A 162 0.14 -6.47 -5.77
CA LEU A 162 1.00 -7.67 -5.79
C LEU A 162 0.74 -8.56 -4.57
N LEU A 163 0.63 -7.98 -3.38
CA LEU A 163 0.43 -8.68 -2.12
C LEU A 163 -1.05 -9.01 -1.83
N ASP A 164 -1.97 -8.62 -2.72
CA ASP A 164 -3.42 -8.78 -2.54
C ASP A 164 -3.95 -8.21 -1.21
N VAL A 165 -3.43 -7.03 -0.80
CA VAL A 165 -3.76 -6.39 0.48
C VAL A 165 -5.13 -5.75 0.41
N THR A 166 -6.18 -6.54 0.56
CA THR A 166 -7.58 -6.07 0.45
C THR A 166 -7.96 -5.07 1.55
N ASP A 167 -7.25 -5.06 2.68
CA ASP A 167 -7.43 -4.09 3.76
C ASP A 167 -6.95 -2.67 3.38
N ALA A 168 -6.16 -2.53 2.31
CA ALA A 168 -5.75 -1.25 1.76
C ALA A 168 -6.79 -0.62 0.80
N ILE A 169 -7.91 -1.29 0.49
CA ILE A 169 -8.96 -0.73 -0.39
C ILE A 169 -9.41 0.67 0.09
N PRO A 170 -9.72 0.93 1.38
CA PRO A 170 -10.09 2.27 1.82
C PRO A 170 -8.98 3.31 1.63
N LEU A 171 -7.72 2.90 1.76
CA LEU A 171 -6.56 3.79 1.53
C LEU A 171 -6.48 4.19 0.05
N LEU A 172 -6.64 3.23 -0.86
CA LEU A 172 -6.65 3.48 -2.30
C LEU A 172 -7.82 4.39 -2.71
N ILE A 173 -9.03 4.18 -2.15
CA ILE A 173 -10.19 5.04 -2.39
C ILE A 173 -9.88 6.50 -2.03
N ASN A 174 -9.27 6.72 -0.87
CA ASN A 174 -9.00 8.07 -0.37
C ASN A 174 -7.80 8.74 -1.04
N THR A 175 -6.94 7.99 -1.72
CA THR A 175 -5.69 8.50 -2.31
C THR A 175 -5.70 8.54 -3.84
N GLN A 176 -6.73 8.02 -4.50
CA GLN A 176 -6.84 8.05 -5.97
C GLN A 176 -7.00 9.46 -6.55
N ILE A 177 -7.50 10.42 -5.75
CA ILE A 177 -7.60 11.83 -6.10
C ILE A 177 -6.96 12.64 -4.97
N VAL A 178 -6.13 13.60 -5.34
CA VAL A 178 -5.45 14.50 -4.40
C VAL A 178 -5.67 15.94 -4.84
N LEU A 179 -6.00 16.80 -3.87
CA LEU A 179 -5.98 18.25 -4.07
C LEU A 179 -4.54 18.73 -3.89
N VAL A 180 -3.99 19.32 -4.92
CA VAL A 180 -2.66 19.95 -4.88
C VAL A 180 -2.87 21.46 -4.91
N GLU A 181 -2.48 22.13 -3.82
CA GLU A 181 -2.52 23.59 -3.76
C GLU A 181 -1.61 24.18 -4.85
N GLY A 182 -2.16 25.01 -5.71
CA GLY A 182 -1.42 25.71 -6.73
C GLY A 182 -0.61 26.85 -6.08
N ASN A 183 0.72 26.88 -6.28
CA ASN A 183 1.50 28.04 -5.96
C ASN A 183 0.94 29.23 -6.76
N GLN A 184 0.61 30.32 -6.08
CA GLN A 184 -0.03 31.53 -6.63
C GLN A 184 0.75 32.25 -7.73
N THR A 185 1.92 31.75 -8.13
CA THR A 185 2.79 32.38 -9.13
C THR A 185 2.41 32.10 -10.58
N GLU A 186 1.50 31.17 -10.85
CA GLU A 186 1.00 30.90 -12.22
C GLU A 186 -0.50 31.22 -12.32
N SER A 187 -0.86 32.52 -12.21
CA SER A 187 -2.18 33.00 -12.58
C SER A 187 -2.34 32.92 -14.11
N PHE A 188 -2.94 31.85 -14.60
CA PHE A 188 -3.50 31.87 -15.96
C PHE A 188 -4.78 32.72 -15.96
N ALA A 189 -4.66 33.93 -16.50
CA ALA A 189 -5.80 34.81 -16.77
C ALA A 189 -6.65 34.19 -17.91
N GLY A 190 -7.65 33.45 -17.56
CA GLY A 190 -8.61 32.88 -18.50
C GLY A 190 -9.26 31.62 -17.95
N GLY A 191 -10.46 31.76 -17.42
CA GLY A 191 -11.23 30.64 -16.86
C GLY A 191 -11.56 29.58 -17.92
N GLY A 192 -10.88 28.44 -17.88
CA GLY A 192 -11.13 27.30 -18.73
C GLY A 192 -10.73 26.00 -18.04
N LEU A 193 -11.52 24.96 -18.28
CA LEU A 193 -11.15 23.60 -17.86
C LEU A 193 -10.09 23.09 -18.81
N ILE A 194 -8.82 23.03 -18.34
CA ILE A 194 -7.74 22.40 -19.11
C ILE A 194 -7.68 20.94 -18.69
N SER A 195 -8.11 20.06 -19.58
CA SER A 195 -7.93 18.62 -19.44
C SER A 195 -6.75 18.20 -20.30
N SER A 196 -5.65 17.77 -19.68
CA SER A 196 -4.54 17.11 -20.36
C SER A 196 -4.48 15.67 -19.92
N GLY A 197 -4.60 14.74 -20.86
CA GLY A 197 -4.59 13.32 -20.55
C GLY A 197 -3.86 12.50 -21.59
N ARG A 198 -3.18 11.46 -21.15
CA ARG A 198 -2.70 10.38 -22.00
C ARG A 198 -3.60 9.17 -21.85
N LYS A 199 -3.98 8.57 -22.98
CA LYS A 199 -4.63 7.26 -22.99
C LYS A 199 -3.57 6.18 -22.99
N PHE A 200 -3.59 5.33 -21.97
CA PHE A 200 -2.77 4.12 -21.96
C PHE A 200 -3.67 2.91 -22.14
N ALA A 201 -3.29 2.04 -23.09
CA ALA A 201 -3.88 0.72 -23.18
C ALA A 201 -3.07 -0.25 -22.33
N TYR A 202 -3.73 -1.05 -21.52
CA TYR A 202 -3.08 -2.09 -20.71
C TYR A 202 -3.87 -3.40 -20.80
N VAL A 203 -3.16 -4.51 -20.60
CA VAL A 203 -3.80 -5.82 -20.55
C VAL A 203 -4.45 -5.98 -19.18
N SER A 204 -5.78 -5.92 -19.12
CA SER A 204 -6.57 -6.04 -17.89
C SER A 204 -6.86 -7.49 -17.50
N GLY A 205 -6.66 -8.43 -18.42
CA GLY A 205 -6.87 -9.85 -18.19
C GLY A 205 -6.41 -10.69 -19.36
N LEU A 206 -6.36 -12.00 -19.16
CA LEU A 206 -6.10 -13.00 -20.19
C LEU A 206 -7.31 -13.96 -20.23
N ILE A 207 -7.96 -14.06 -21.38
CA ILE A 207 -9.06 -15.02 -21.59
C ILE A 207 -8.48 -16.26 -22.24
N PRO A 208 -8.63 -17.45 -21.65
CA PRO A 208 -8.20 -18.68 -22.28
C PRO A 208 -9.08 -18.95 -23.53
N VAL A 209 -8.43 -19.13 -24.69
CA VAL A 209 -9.07 -19.55 -25.93
C VAL A 209 -8.66 -20.98 -26.20
N PHE A 210 -9.65 -21.89 -26.23
CA PHE A 210 -9.43 -23.30 -26.44
C PHE A 210 -9.46 -23.60 -27.95
N GLY A 211 -8.32 -24.04 -28.50
CA GLY A 211 -8.22 -24.63 -29.83
C GLY A 211 -8.04 -26.13 -29.76
N VAL A 212 -8.16 -26.82 -30.89
CA VAL A 212 -7.96 -28.29 -30.94
C VAL A 212 -6.51 -28.63 -30.55
N GLY A 213 -6.33 -29.04 -29.30
CA GLY A 213 -5.04 -29.49 -28.75
C GLY A 213 -4.13 -28.39 -28.20
N THR A 214 -4.55 -27.11 -28.17
CA THR A 214 -3.77 -26.00 -27.62
C THR A 214 -4.63 -25.01 -26.85
N VAL A 215 -4.08 -24.49 -25.73
CA VAL A 215 -4.68 -23.37 -24.98
C VAL A 215 -3.87 -22.13 -25.31
N ALA A 216 -4.50 -21.14 -25.92
CA ALA A 216 -3.93 -19.83 -26.15
C ALA A 216 -4.62 -18.82 -25.19
N TYR A 217 -3.92 -17.74 -24.83
CA TYR A 217 -4.50 -16.69 -24.01
C TYR A 217 -4.65 -15.41 -24.86
N GLN A 218 -5.88 -14.93 -24.95
CA GLN A 218 -6.19 -13.67 -25.61
C GLN A 218 -6.15 -12.54 -24.58
N PRO A 219 -5.30 -11.50 -24.78
CA PRO A 219 -5.24 -10.37 -23.88
C PRO A 219 -6.51 -9.51 -24.00
N VAL A 220 -7.13 -9.20 -22.86
CA VAL A 220 -8.17 -8.18 -22.76
C VAL A 220 -7.49 -6.85 -22.55
N VAL A 221 -7.64 -5.94 -23.51
CA VAL A 221 -7.04 -4.60 -23.47
C VAL A 221 -8.08 -3.61 -22.94
N SER A 222 -7.77 -2.98 -21.80
CA SER A 222 -8.54 -1.87 -21.26
C SER A 222 -7.76 -0.57 -21.43
N THR A 223 -8.46 0.56 -21.52
CA THR A 223 -7.84 1.88 -21.64
C THR A 223 -8.07 2.69 -20.38
N VAL A 224 -7.01 3.28 -19.84
CA VAL A 224 -7.08 4.26 -18.74
C VAL A 224 -6.70 5.62 -19.31
N ASN A 225 -7.49 6.63 -18.98
CA ASN A 225 -7.14 8.01 -19.23
C ASN A 225 -6.36 8.52 -18.02
N GLU A 226 -5.08 8.76 -18.19
CA GLU A 226 -4.27 9.48 -17.21
C GLU A 226 -4.37 10.96 -17.54
N GLY A 227 -4.97 11.75 -16.67
CA GLY A 227 -5.17 13.16 -16.91
C GLY A 227 -5.46 13.92 -15.64
N PHE A 228 -5.22 15.23 -15.68
CA PHE A 228 -5.65 16.16 -14.66
C PHE A 228 -6.67 17.13 -15.23
N ALA A 229 -7.68 17.44 -14.43
CA ALA A 229 -8.60 18.53 -14.72
C ALA A 229 -8.24 19.71 -13.81
N VAL A 230 -7.98 20.86 -14.38
CA VAL A 230 -7.74 22.11 -13.65
C VAL A 230 -9.05 22.89 -13.63
N ALA A 231 -9.63 23.09 -12.45
CA ALA A 231 -10.73 24.05 -12.27
C ALA A 231 -10.13 25.45 -12.20
N ALA A 232 -10.45 26.31 -13.16
CA ALA A 232 -10.02 27.68 -13.13
C ALA A 232 -10.79 28.46 -12.06
N GLY A 233 -10.09 28.96 -11.05
CA GLY A 233 -10.67 29.85 -10.03
C GLY A 233 -9.92 29.94 -8.71
N SER A 234 -9.36 28.82 -8.21
CA SER A 234 -8.76 28.79 -6.89
C SER A 234 -7.25 28.47 -6.84
N GLY A 235 -6.62 28.25 -7.97
CA GLY A 235 -5.22 27.78 -8.00
C GLY A 235 -5.05 26.28 -7.64
N ASP A 236 -6.04 25.65 -7.04
CA ASP A 236 -6.00 24.26 -6.60
C ASP A 236 -6.25 23.30 -7.76
N ARG A 237 -5.47 22.22 -7.80
CA ARG A 237 -5.55 21.20 -8.85
C ARG A 237 -5.99 19.87 -8.27
N LEU A 238 -7.04 19.27 -8.83
CA LEU A 238 -7.37 17.87 -8.58
C LEU A 238 -6.48 16.98 -9.46
N VAL A 239 -5.63 16.19 -8.84
CA VAL A 239 -4.75 15.24 -9.51
C VAL A 239 -5.31 13.83 -9.33
N CYS A 240 -5.70 13.21 -10.47
CA CYS A 240 -6.10 11.81 -10.51
C CYS A 240 -4.85 10.92 -10.61
N ARG A 241 -4.66 10.02 -9.65
CA ARG A 241 -3.52 9.11 -9.58
C ARG A 241 -3.88 7.80 -10.28
N ALA A 242 -3.51 7.67 -11.55
CA ALA A 242 -3.90 6.55 -12.39
C ALA A 242 -3.44 5.18 -11.85
N GLU A 243 -2.22 5.09 -11.31
CA GLU A 243 -1.70 3.83 -10.76
C GLU A 243 -2.46 3.40 -9.50
N VAL A 244 -2.86 4.36 -8.64
CA VAL A 244 -3.70 4.09 -7.47
C VAL A 244 -5.07 3.61 -7.90
N HIS A 245 -5.69 4.30 -8.85
CA HIS A 245 -7.00 3.92 -9.38
C HIS A 245 -6.96 2.53 -10.04
N ARG A 246 -5.93 2.25 -10.84
CA ARG A 246 -5.72 0.93 -11.43
C ARG A 246 -5.61 -0.17 -10.36
N ALA A 247 -4.79 0.06 -9.32
CA ALA A 247 -4.64 -0.88 -8.22
C ALA A 247 -5.97 -1.09 -7.49
N LEU A 248 -6.73 -0.02 -7.25
CA LEU A 248 -8.05 -0.08 -6.63
C LEU A 248 -9.01 -0.94 -7.46
N VAL A 249 -9.13 -0.69 -8.77
CA VAL A 249 -10.02 -1.46 -9.66
C VAL A 249 -9.62 -2.93 -9.69
N LEU A 250 -8.35 -3.24 -9.88
CA LEU A 250 -7.87 -4.62 -9.93
C LEU A 250 -8.10 -5.37 -8.62
N LEU A 251 -7.77 -4.74 -7.50
CA LEU A 251 -7.90 -5.34 -6.17
C LEU A 251 -9.37 -5.55 -5.80
N SER A 252 -10.22 -4.54 -6.03
CA SER A 252 -11.65 -4.60 -5.71
C SER A 252 -12.39 -5.60 -6.59
N THR A 253 -12.07 -5.66 -7.89
CA THR A 253 -12.62 -6.67 -8.82
C THR A 253 -12.25 -8.09 -8.38
N ARG A 254 -10.98 -8.32 -8.03
CA ARG A 254 -10.51 -9.61 -7.53
C ARG A 254 -11.16 -9.97 -6.19
N ALA A 255 -11.23 -9.01 -5.27
CA ALA A 255 -11.78 -9.22 -3.94
C ALA A 255 -13.29 -9.46 -3.94
N SER A 256 -14.06 -8.81 -4.84
CA SER A 256 -15.51 -8.96 -4.91
C SER A 256 -15.97 -10.00 -5.94
N GLY A 257 -15.18 -10.26 -6.98
CA GLY A 257 -15.58 -11.02 -8.15
C GLY A 257 -16.48 -10.25 -9.12
N MET A 258 -16.65 -8.92 -8.92
CA MET A 258 -17.49 -8.04 -9.73
C MET A 258 -16.64 -6.99 -10.43
N ASP A 259 -16.99 -6.64 -11.67
CA ASP A 259 -16.33 -5.54 -12.38
C ASP A 259 -16.64 -4.20 -11.71
N THR A 260 -15.60 -3.51 -11.26
CA THR A 260 -15.68 -2.22 -10.58
C THR A 260 -15.21 -1.05 -11.46
N THR A 261 -14.89 -1.28 -12.72
CA THR A 261 -14.40 -0.24 -13.65
C THR A 261 -15.39 0.90 -13.84
N SER A 262 -16.69 0.61 -13.78
CA SER A 262 -17.77 1.59 -13.92
C SER A 262 -17.85 2.63 -12.79
N LEU A 263 -17.17 2.42 -11.66
CA LEU A 263 -17.13 3.36 -10.55
C LEU A 263 -16.25 4.58 -10.86
N GLY A 264 -15.28 4.44 -11.78
CA GLY A 264 -14.39 5.53 -12.21
C GLY A 264 -13.65 6.17 -11.04
N TYR A 265 -13.41 7.47 -11.11
CA TYR A 265 -12.76 8.23 -10.03
C TYR A 265 -13.74 8.83 -9.01
N ASP A 266 -14.99 8.38 -9.00
CA ASP A 266 -16.00 8.89 -8.06
C ASP A 266 -15.79 8.29 -6.66
N VAL A 267 -15.15 9.05 -5.78
CA VAL A 267 -14.83 8.63 -4.40
C VAL A 267 -16.10 8.29 -3.60
N ALA A 268 -17.21 9.02 -3.82
CA ALA A 268 -18.45 8.76 -3.09
C ALA A 268 -19.07 7.42 -3.49
N ARG A 269 -19.10 7.11 -4.80
CA ARG A 269 -19.54 5.80 -5.31
C ARG A 269 -18.65 4.66 -4.83
N TRP A 270 -17.33 4.87 -4.72
CA TRP A 270 -16.41 3.89 -4.16
C TRP A 270 -16.67 3.62 -2.68
N HIS A 271 -16.92 4.66 -1.87
CA HIS A 271 -17.27 4.49 -0.46
C HIS A 271 -18.61 3.77 -0.29
N GLU A 272 -19.58 4.10 -1.13
CA GLU A 272 -20.86 3.40 -1.12
C GLU A 272 -20.72 1.92 -1.48
N TRP A 273 -20.01 1.61 -2.58
CA TRP A 273 -19.70 0.23 -2.97
C TRP A 273 -18.94 -0.53 -1.86
N HIS A 274 -17.95 0.09 -1.25
CA HIS A 274 -17.18 -0.52 -0.17
C HIS A 274 -18.10 -0.88 1.00
N ARG A 275 -18.99 0.03 1.41
CA ARG A 275 -19.90 -0.18 2.54
C ARG A 275 -21.01 -1.18 2.23
N THR A 276 -21.65 -1.08 1.06
CA THR A 276 -22.87 -1.84 0.73
C THR A 276 -22.59 -3.18 0.08
N THR A 277 -21.43 -3.32 -0.61
CA THR A 277 -21.11 -4.52 -1.38
C THR A 277 -19.91 -5.26 -0.78
N TYR A 278 -18.78 -4.57 -0.61
CA TYR A 278 -17.53 -5.23 -0.22
C TYR A 278 -17.52 -5.70 1.25
N LEU A 279 -17.88 -4.83 2.20
CA LEU A 279 -17.86 -5.20 3.62
C LEU A 279 -18.80 -6.36 3.96
N PRO A 280 -20.07 -6.41 3.47
CA PRO A 280 -20.93 -7.56 3.69
C PRO A 280 -20.36 -8.85 3.09
N LEU A 281 -19.76 -8.78 1.90
CA LEU A 281 -19.14 -9.92 1.24
C LEU A 281 -17.91 -10.44 2.03
N LYS A 282 -17.06 -9.53 2.50
CA LYS A 282 -15.90 -9.86 3.35
C LYS A 282 -16.34 -10.55 4.64
N GLU A 283 -17.38 -10.02 5.29
CA GLU A 283 -17.92 -10.61 6.51
C GLU A 283 -18.55 -11.99 6.27
N ALA A 284 -19.28 -12.17 5.16
CA ALA A 284 -19.84 -13.47 4.79
C ALA A 284 -18.74 -14.51 4.57
N ARG A 285 -17.66 -14.16 3.86
CA ARG A 285 -16.48 -15.04 3.67
C ARG A 285 -15.79 -15.38 4.98
N ARG A 286 -15.66 -14.41 5.88
CA ARG A 286 -15.08 -14.63 7.20
C ARG A 286 -15.90 -15.62 8.02
N ARG A 287 -17.23 -15.47 8.04
CA ARG A 287 -18.13 -16.42 8.72
C ARG A 287 -18.03 -17.81 8.15
N GLU A 288 -17.98 -17.93 6.83
CA GLU A 288 -17.83 -19.23 6.18
C GLU A 288 -16.48 -19.88 6.51
N ALA A 289 -15.37 -19.12 6.49
CA ALA A 289 -14.05 -19.61 6.88
C ALA A 289 -14.03 -20.14 8.33
N LEU A 290 -14.65 -19.43 9.28
CA LEU A 290 -14.77 -19.85 10.68
C LEU A 290 -15.63 -21.13 10.80
N ARG A 291 -16.70 -21.24 10.01
CA ARG A 291 -17.54 -22.43 9.95
C ARG A 291 -16.74 -23.65 9.44
N GLN A 292 -16.00 -23.49 8.35
CA GLN A 292 -15.16 -24.55 7.79
C GLN A 292 -14.07 -24.98 8.78
N GLU A 293 -13.44 -24.04 9.46
CA GLU A 293 -12.45 -24.35 10.50
C GLU A 293 -13.07 -25.14 11.66
N SER A 294 -14.28 -24.78 12.09
CA SER A 294 -14.99 -25.49 13.18
C SER A 294 -15.34 -26.93 12.77
N ILE A 295 -15.74 -27.13 11.51
CA ILE A 295 -16.02 -28.46 10.96
C ILE A 295 -14.74 -29.30 10.93
N ARG A 296 -13.63 -28.71 10.44
CA ARG A 296 -12.32 -29.38 10.38
C ARG A 296 -11.86 -29.81 11.78
N LYS A 297 -11.92 -28.90 12.79
CA LYS A 297 -11.55 -29.23 14.17
C LYS A 297 -12.38 -30.39 14.74
N ARG A 298 -13.69 -30.41 14.47
CA ARG A 298 -14.56 -31.53 14.89
C ARG A 298 -14.18 -32.85 14.21
N ALA A 299 -13.89 -32.80 12.91
CA ALA A 299 -13.47 -33.99 12.17
C ALA A 299 -12.15 -34.56 12.71
N ASP A 300 -11.18 -33.69 13.04
CA ASP A 300 -9.90 -34.10 13.62
C ASP A 300 -10.06 -34.70 15.04
N GLN A 301 -10.94 -34.14 15.87
CA GLN A 301 -11.29 -34.70 17.18
C GLN A 301 -11.91 -36.09 17.07
N LEU A 302 -12.83 -36.28 16.14
CA LEU A 302 -13.43 -37.61 15.89
C LEU A 302 -12.40 -38.64 15.41
N ARG A 303 -11.48 -38.26 14.54
CA ARG A 303 -10.37 -39.12 14.10
C ARG A 303 -9.47 -39.55 15.25
N GLN A 304 -9.15 -38.62 16.17
CA GLN A 304 -8.33 -38.94 17.36
C GLN A 304 -9.03 -39.89 18.30
N GLN A 305 -10.37 -39.81 18.46
CA GLN A 305 -11.15 -40.66 19.31
C GLN A 305 -11.33 -42.07 18.71
N THR A 306 -11.33 -42.21 17.37
CA THR A 306 -11.49 -43.47 16.67
C THR A 306 -10.17 -44.15 16.32
N SER A 307 -9.02 -43.52 16.60
CA SER A 307 -7.73 -44.18 16.38
C SER A 307 -7.53 -45.30 17.40
N PRO A 308 -7.36 -46.57 16.96
CA PRO A 308 -7.14 -47.68 17.88
C PRO A 308 -5.88 -47.48 18.68
N ALA A 309 -5.93 -47.81 19.97
CA ALA A 309 -4.76 -47.77 20.85
C ALA A 309 -3.63 -48.58 20.23
N PRO A 310 -2.37 -48.07 20.31
CA PRO A 310 -1.23 -48.82 19.81
C PRO A 310 -1.20 -50.21 20.48
N PRO A 311 -0.95 -51.31 19.75
CA PRO A 311 -0.86 -52.61 20.34
C PRO A 311 0.16 -52.60 21.44
N SER A 312 -0.25 -52.97 22.65
CA SER A 312 0.64 -53.15 23.80
C SER A 312 1.74 -54.15 23.38
N SER A 313 2.94 -53.69 23.32
CA SER A 313 4.12 -54.52 23.01
C SER A 313 4.24 -55.63 24.07
N PRO A 314 4.54 -56.84 23.65
CA PRO A 314 4.72 -57.99 24.54
C PRO A 314 5.95 -57.85 25.45
#